data_ad821e97c59e47006ad883b18693253b
#
_entry.id   ad821e97c59e47006ad883b18693253b
#
_cell.length_a   1.000
_cell.length_b   1.000
_cell.length_c   1.000
_cell.angle_alpha   90.00
_cell.angle_beta   90.00
_cell.angle_gamma   90.00
#
_symmetry.space_group_name_H-M   'P 1'
#
loop_
_entity.id
_entity.type
_entity.pdbx_description
1 polymer ?
#
loop_
_entity_poly.entity_id
_entity_poly.type
_entity_poly.pdbx_seq_one_letter_code
_entity_poly.pdbx_strand_id
1 'polypeptide(L)'
;MGSERLAKRAANLRRPVLTDKLAVLFENTVQAGPFKGLKLVDDAAWGDGDRGSCLLGCYESNLHDSIYHFANRNPKTVINIGCAGGYYAVGLAKLLPNAKVFAFDIDQNAQDVCGATAKANHVDDRVFVDGLCTPEKLSVLAQREGGIFVFMDCEGAELDLLDPQKVPYLERCDILVETHDVYISGITELLEARLNVSHVLNRVTHGGRNPYELAEIATWSDFDRWVIIDENRPERMFWLSAVSRVN
;
A
#
# COMPACT_ATOMS: atom_id res chain seq x y z
N MET A 1 -28.37 -10.22 10.49
CA MET A 1 -27.20 -10.38 11.41
C MET A 1 -26.63 -11.80 11.47
N GLY A 2 -27.42 -12.89 11.54
CA GLY A 2 -26.86 -14.27 11.64
C GLY A 2 -26.20 -14.79 10.35
N SER A 3 -26.86 -14.61 9.20
CA SER A 3 -26.39 -15.11 7.89
C SER A 3 -25.13 -14.39 7.39
N GLU A 4 -25.04 -13.09 7.58
CA GLU A 4 -23.89 -12.26 7.21
C GLU A 4 -22.62 -12.63 8.00
N ARG A 5 -22.75 -12.84 9.31
CA ARG A 5 -21.65 -13.35 10.14
C ARG A 5 -21.17 -14.72 9.72
N LEU A 6 -22.09 -15.60 9.30
CA LEU A 6 -21.74 -16.94 8.81
C LEU A 6 -20.99 -16.85 7.47
N ALA A 7 -21.45 -16.03 6.55
CA ALA A 7 -20.77 -15.82 5.26
C ALA A 7 -19.35 -15.26 5.45
N LYS A 8 -19.19 -14.21 6.28
CA LYS A 8 -17.88 -13.65 6.61
C LYS A 8 -16.94 -14.67 7.27
N ARG A 9 -17.49 -15.48 8.21
CA ARG A 9 -16.72 -16.56 8.85
C ARG A 9 -16.28 -17.62 7.85
N ALA A 10 -17.16 -18.02 6.93
CA ALA A 10 -16.81 -18.99 5.88
C ALA A 10 -15.71 -18.45 4.96
N ALA A 11 -15.81 -17.20 4.54
CA ALA A 11 -14.77 -16.54 3.75
C ALA A 11 -13.43 -16.48 4.49
N ASN A 12 -13.42 -16.08 5.77
CA ASN A 12 -12.20 -15.99 6.58
C ASN A 12 -11.53 -17.35 6.82
N LEU A 13 -12.30 -18.44 6.91
CA LEU A 13 -11.74 -19.79 7.00
C LEU A 13 -11.24 -20.32 5.64
N ARG A 14 -11.84 -19.86 4.55
CA ARG A 14 -11.50 -20.32 3.20
C ARG A 14 -10.27 -19.60 2.63
N ARG A 15 -10.16 -18.31 2.88
CA ARG A 15 -9.11 -17.44 2.32
C ARG A 15 -7.69 -17.94 2.55
N PRO A 16 -7.25 -18.31 3.78
CA PRO A 16 -5.89 -18.83 3.98
C PRO A 16 -5.59 -20.06 3.11
N VAL A 17 -6.53 -21.00 3.00
CA VAL A 17 -6.38 -22.19 2.16
C VAL A 17 -6.18 -21.84 0.68
N LEU A 18 -6.86 -20.80 0.19
CA LEU A 18 -6.72 -20.33 -1.19
C LEU A 18 -5.38 -19.56 -1.37
N THR A 19 -5.01 -18.77 -0.39
CA THR A 19 -3.73 -18.04 -0.36
C THR A 19 -2.56 -19.01 -0.40
N ASP A 20 -2.58 -20.06 0.41
CA ASP A 20 -1.54 -21.11 0.42
C ASP A 20 -1.41 -21.79 -0.94
N LYS A 21 -2.54 -22.07 -1.61
CA LYS A 21 -2.51 -22.62 -2.98
C LYS A 21 -1.82 -21.68 -3.96
N LEU A 22 -2.11 -20.39 -3.91
CA LEU A 22 -1.46 -19.39 -4.76
C LEU A 22 0.03 -19.24 -4.39
N ALA A 23 0.35 -19.24 -3.11
CA ALA A 23 1.72 -19.15 -2.61
C ALA A 23 2.60 -20.28 -3.16
N VAL A 24 2.09 -21.52 -3.11
CA VAL A 24 2.78 -22.69 -3.70
C VAL A 24 2.85 -22.58 -5.22
N LEU A 25 1.73 -22.25 -5.89
CA LEU A 25 1.64 -22.19 -7.35
C LEU A 25 2.60 -21.14 -7.95
N PHE A 26 2.73 -20.00 -7.28
CA PHE A 26 3.52 -18.84 -7.75
C PHE A 26 4.88 -18.72 -7.06
N GLU A 27 5.27 -19.69 -6.22
CA GLU A 27 6.50 -19.61 -5.42
C GLU A 27 6.61 -18.26 -4.68
N ASN A 28 5.51 -17.83 -4.09
CA ASN A 28 5.36 -16.54 -3.42
C ASN A 28 5.66 -15.30 -4.29
N THR A 29 5.52 -15.39 -5.60
CA THR A 29 5.84 -14.31 -6.54
C THR A 29 4.58 -13.66 -7.10
N VAL A 30 4.52 -12.34 -7.06
CA VAL A 30 3.42 -11.52 -7.61
C VAL A 30 3.33 -11.67 -9.12
N GLN A 31 2.13 -11.98 -9.66
CA GLN A 31 1.95 -12.35 -11.06
C GLN A 31 1.64 -11.17 -12.00
N ALA A 32 1.02 -10.11 -11.50
CA ALA A 32 0.57 -8.98 -12.32
C ALA A 32 0.74 -7.63 -11.60
N GLY A 33 0.28 -6.55 -12.24
CA GLY A 33 0.30 -5.20 -11.68
C GLY A 33 1.70 -4.58 -11.63
N PRO A 34 1.83 -3.42 -10.95
CA PRO A 34 3.07 -2.65 -10.91
C PRO A 34 4.23 -3.39 -10.23
N PHE A 35 3.92 -4.37 -9.39
CA PHE A 35 4.92 -5.13 -8.63
C PHE A 35 5.08 -6.57 -9.12
N LYS A 36 4.74 -6.84 -10.38
CA LYS A 36 4.98 -8.15 -11.00
C LYS A 36 6.43 -8.61 -10.80
N GLY A 37 6.60 -9.85 -10.34
CA GLY A 37 7.91 -10.43 -10.02
C GLY A 37 8.44 -10.07 -8.63
N LEU A 38 7.65 -9.38 -7.79
CA LEU A 38 7.97 -9.21 -6.37
C LEU A 38 7.79 -10.54 -5.65
N LYS A 39 8.81 -10.97 -4.91
CA LYS A 39 8.76 -12.17 -4.07
C LYS A 39 8.32 -11.77 -2.66
N LEU A 40 7.18 -12.27 -2.21
CA LEU A 40 6.71 -12.10 -0.85
C LEU A 40 7.29 -13.19 0.05
N VAL A 41 7.66 -12.84 1.28
CA VAL A 41 8.03 -13.88 2.25
C VAL A 41 6.77 -14.53 2.85
N ASP A 42 6.93 -15.75 3.36
CA ASP A 42 5.83 -16.58 3.83
C ASP A 42 5.52 -16.29 5.30
N ASP A 43 5.31 -15.01 5.62
CA ASP A 43 4.93 -14.59 6.96
C ASP A 43 3.89 -13.46 6.88
N ALA A 44 2.87 -13.55 7.72
CA ALA A 44 1.80 -12.56 7.73
C ALA A 44 2.15 -11.46 8.72
N ALA A 45 2.50 -10.29 8.22
CA ALA A 45 2.79 -9.14 9.06
C ALA A 45 1.54 -8.34 9.42
N TRP A 46 0.56 -8.28 8.53
CA TRP A 46 -0.65 -7.49 8.72
C TRP A 46 -1.75 -8.01 7.80
N GLY A 47 -2.89 -8.37 8.36
CA GLY A 47 -4.08 -8.75 7.61
C GLY A 47 -3.87 -9.88 6.62
N ASP A 48 -3.97 -11.13 7.07
CA ASP A 48 -3.90 -12.35 6.23
C ASP A 48 -4.85 -12.34 5.02
N GLY A 49 -5.76 -11.34 4.96
CA GLY A 49 -6.76 -11.21 3.93
C GLY A 49 -6.19 -10.88 2.55
N ASP A 50 -5.10 -10.14 2.47
CA ASP A 50 -4.71 -9.45 1.24
C ASP A 50 -3.59 -10.14 0.48
N ARG A 51 -2.86 -11.06 1.10
CA ARG A 51 -1.74 -11.78 0.45
C ARG A 51 -2.14 -12.50 -0.82
N GLY A 52 -3.35 -13.07 -0.89
CA GLY A 52 -3.85 -13.72 -2.10
C GLY A 52 -4.02 -12.73 -3.25
N SER A 53 -4.63 -11.58 -3.01
CA SER A 53 -4.79 -10.51 -3.99
C SER A 53 -3.45 -9.85 -4.34
N CYS A 54 -2.51 -9.75 -3.40
CA CYS A 54 -1.13 -9.33 -3.67
C CYS A 54 -0.43 -10.32 -4.62
N LEU A 55 -0.50 -11.63 -4.36
CA LEU A 55 0.11 -12.66 -5.23
C LEU A 55 -0.48 -12.65 -6.64
N LEU A 56 -1.80 -12.45 -6.77
CA LEU A 56 -2.46 -12.28 -8.06
C LEU A 56 -2.08 -10.95 -8.74
N GLY A 57 -1.55 -9.98 -7.99
CA GLY A 57 -1.22 -8.65 -8.47
C GLY A 57 -2.43 -7.75 -8.71
N CYS A 58 -3.55 -8.01 -8.03
CA CYS A 58 -4.78 -7.24 -8.11
C CYS A 58 -5.14 -6.50 -6.80
N TYR A 59 -4.32 -6.62 -5.76
CA TYR A 59 -4.48 -5.86 -4.53
C TYR A 59 -4.48 -4.37 -4.84
N GLU A 60 -5.49 -3.66 -4.37
CA GLU A 60 -5.69 -2.23 -4.63
C GLU A 60 -5.44 -1.81 -6.09
N SER A 61 -5.93 -2.58 -7.04
CA SER A 61 -5.68 -2.35 -8.47
C SER A 61 -6.16 -0.97 -8.97
N ASN A 62 -7.06 -0.32 -8.24
CA ASN A 62 -7.45 1.09 -8.47
C ASN A 62 -6.28 2.08 -8.28
N LEU A 63 -5.20 1.70 -7.60
CA LEU A 63 -4.01 2.53 -7.41
C LEU A 63 -2.94 2.33 -8.49
N HIS A 64 -3.05 1.31 -9.33
CA HIS A 64 -1.99 0.97 -10.28
C HIS A 64 -1.61 2.15 -11.18
N ASP A 65 -2.59 2.87 -11.71
CA ASP A 65 -2.34 4.06 -12.54
C ASP A 65 -1.64 5.17 -11.77
N SER A 66 -2.04 5.39 -10.51
CA SER A 66 -1.38 6.37 -9.63
C SER A 66 0.06 5.97 -9.31
N ILE A 67 0.31 4.69 -9.02
CA ILE A 67 1.65 4.15 -8.78
C ILE A 67 2.54 4.36 -10.01
N TYR A 68 2.06 4.01 -11.20
CA TYR A 68 2.81 4.24 -12.45
C TYR A 68 3.03 5.74 -12.72
N HIS A 69 2.02 6.57 -12.46
CA HIS A 69 2.14 8.02 -12.60
C HIS A 69 3.29 8.56 -11.72
N PHE A 70 3.31 8.24 -10.42
CA PHE A 70 4.36 8.69 -9.51
C PHE A 70 5.72 8.05 -9.83
N ALA A 71 5.75 6.80 -10.24
CA ALA A 71 6.99 6.14 -10.66
C ALA A 71 7.62 6.83 -11.89
N ASN A 72 6.81 7.25 -12.86
CA ASN A 72 7.27 7.96 -14.06
C ASN A 72 7.85 9.36 -13.75
N ARG A 73 7.55 9.94 -12.59
CA ARG A 73 8.19 11.17 -12.09
C ARG A 73 9.61 10.92 -11.55
N ASN A 74 10.02 9.65 -11.45
CA ASN A 74 11.34 9.19 -11.09
C ASN A 74 11.88 9.78 -9.76
N PRO A 75 11.11 9.65 -8.65
CA PRO A 75 11.56 10.13 -7.35
C PRO A 75 12.84 9.43 -6.91
N LYS A 76 13.72 10.15 -6.21
CA LYS A 76 14.95 9.60 -5.63
C LYS A 76 14.77 9.14 -4.19
N THR A 77 13.69 9.59 -3.56
CA THR A 77 13.30 9.17 -2.22
C THR A 77 11.84 8.73 -2.22
N VAL A 78 11.58 7.55 -1.70
CA VAL A 78 10.25 7.06 -1.38
C VAL A 78 10.13 6.95 0.13
N ILE A 79 9.03 7.41 0.68
CA ILE A 79 8.72 7.30 2.11
C ILE A 79 7.42 6.50 2.19
N ASN A 80 7.50 5.27 2.69
CA ASN A 80 6.32 4.42 2.87
C ASN A 80 5.99 4.34 4.37
N ILE A 81 4.84 4.85 4.76
CA ILE A 81 4.37 4.89 6.13
C ILE A 81 3.18 3.93 6.25
N GLY A 82 3.30 2.93 7.17
CA GLY A 82 2.48 1.73 7.18
C GLY A 82 3.00 0.72 6.15
N CYS A 83 4.22 0.22 6.36
CA CYS A 83 4.85 -0.63 5.34
C CYS A 83 4.43 -2.09 5.41
N ALA A 84 3.79 -2.52 6.50
CA ALA A 84 3.37 -3.91 6.72
C ALA A 84 4.46 -4.92 6.30
N GLY A 85 4.11 -5.97 5.57
CA GLY A 85 5.05 -6.97 5.04
C GLY A 85 5.92 -6.50 3.87
N GLY A 86 5.86 -5.22 3.48
CA GLY A 86 6.73 -4.64 2.45
C GLY A 86 6.20 -4.72 1.03
N TYR A 87 4.91 -5.04 0.81
CA TYR A 87 4.35 -5.10 -0.54
C TYR A 87 4.60 -3.79 -1.31
N TYR A 88 4.27 -2.64 -0.73
CA TYR A 88 4.53 -1.33 -1.33
C TYR A 88 5.98 -0.90 -1.22
N ALA A 89 6.59 -0.98 -0.04
CA ALA A 89 7.97 -0.53 0.18
C ALA A 89 8.95 -1.23 -0.78
N VAL A 90 8.92 -2.55 -0.81
CA VAL A 90 9.82 -3.37 -1.63
C VAL A 90 9.41 -3.34 -3.10
N GLY A 91 8.09 -3.34 -3.37
CA GLY A 91 7.55 -3.19 -4.73
C GLY A 91 8.01 -1.89 -5.39
N LEU A 92 7.90 -0.76 -4.69
CA LEU A 92 8.38 0.56 -5.15
C LEU A 92 9.91 0.57 -5.30
N ALA A 93 10.65 -0.09 -4.39
CA ALA A 93 12.08 -0.22 -4.54
C ALA A 93 12.48 -0.98 -5.82
N LYS A 94 11.75 -2.02 -6.21
CA LYS A 94 11.99 -2.74 -7.47
C LYS A 94 11.60 -1.92 -8.70
N LEU A 95 10.47 -1.21 -8.62
CA LEU A 95 9.96 -0.37 -9.70
C LEU A 95 10.87 0.85 -9.95
N LEU A 96 11.53 1.36 -8.90
CA LEU A 96 12.37 2.56 -8.89
C LEU A 96 13.81 2.22 -8.51
N PRO A 97 14.63 1.68 -9.43
CA PRO A 97 15.95 1.14 -9.12
C PRO A 97 16.95 2.17 -8.59
N ASN A 98 16.70 3.46 -8.79
CA ASN A 98 17.56 4.56 -8.34
C ASN A 98 17.03 5.27 -7.08
N ALA A 99 15.91 4.83 -6.51
CA ALA A 99 15.32 5.41 -5.31
C ALA A 99 15.82 4.73 -4.04
N LYS A 100 15.94 5.51 -2.96
CA LYS A 100 16.02 5.01 -1.59
C LYS A 100 14.62 4.99 -1.00
N VAL A 101 14.24 3.88 -0.38
CA VAL A 101 12.94 3.69 0.26
C VAL A 101 13.13 3.70 1.77
N PHE A 102 12.42 4.59 2.45
CA PHE A 102 12.32 4.64 3.91
C PHE A 102 10.96 4.10 4.29
N ALA A 103 10.94 2.92 4.90
CA ALA A 103 9.75 2.18 5.25
C ALA A 103 9.51 2.24 6.75
N PHE A 104 8.31 2.60 7.16
CA PHE A 104 7.96 2.79 8.56
C PHE A 104 6.75 1.92 8.93
N ASP A 105 6.85 1.25 10.07
CA ASP A 105 5.74 0.57 10.70
C ASP A 105 5.94 0.52 12.21
N ILE A 106 4.85 0.62 12.98
CA ILE A 106 4.92 0.53 14.46
C ILE A 106 4.99 -0.91 14.95
N ASP A 107 4.56 -1.87 14.13
CA ASP A 107 4.61 -3.29 14.46
C ASP A 107 5.98 -3.88 14.10
N GLN A 108 6.67 -4.42 15.11
CA GLN A 108 7.99 -5.03 14.94
C GLN A 108 7.95 -6.23 13.98
N ASN A 109 6.87 -7.02 14.01
CA ASN A 109 6.72 -8.14 13.07
C ASN A 109 6.63 -7.66 11.63
N ALA A 110 5.87 -6.58 11.38
CA ALA A 110 5.78 -5.93 10.07
C ALA A 110 7.17 -5.46 9.59
N GLN A 111 7.94 -4.81 10.46
CA GLN A 111 9.31 -4.36 10.15
C GLN A 111 10.20 -5.55 9.76
N ASP A 112 10.17 -6.63 10.54
CA ASP A 112 10.99 -7.82 10.32
C ASP A 112 10.63 -8.50 8.98
N VAL A 113 9.34 -8.63 8.68
CA VAL A 113 8.83 -9.19 7.42
C VAL A 113 9.16 -8.29 6.23
N CYS A 114 9.03 -6.97 6.36
CA CYS A 114 9.43 -6.02 5.33
C CYS A 114 10.93 -6.13 5.02
N GLY A 115 11.78 -6.20 6.04
CA GLY A 115 13.22 -6.41 5.89
C GLY A 115 13.57 -7.76 5.23
N ALA A 116 12.86 -8.82 5.58
CA ALA A 116 13.02 -10.12 4.95
C ALA A 116 12.57 -10.11 3.47
N THR A 117 11.45 -9.42 3.19
CA THR A 117 10.95 -9.21 1.81
C THR A 117 11.97 -8.42 0.99
N ALA A 118 12.59 -7.37 1.54
CA ALA A 118 13.63 -6.61 0.85
C ALA A 118 14.84 -7.48 0.49
N LYS A 119 15.31 -8.31 1.43
CA LYS A 119 16.41 -9.27 1.18
C LYS A 119 16.05 -10.29 0.12
N ALA A 120 14.85 -10.87 0.17
CA ALA A 120 14.40 -11.86 -0.82
C ALA A 120 14.30 -11.29 -2.25
N ASN A 121 14.23 -9.97 -2.37
CA ASN A 121 14.17 -9.24 -3.65
C ASN A 121 15.47 -8.52 -4.01
N HIS A 122 16.56 -8.68 -3.24
CA HIS A 122 17.86 -8.06 -3.47
C HIS A 122 17.80 -6.52 -3.57
N VAL A 123 17.04 -5.89 -2.68
CA VAL A 123 16.89 -4.43 -2.59
C VAL A 123 17.12 -3.89 -1.16
N ASP A 124 17.62 -4.74 -0.28
CA ASP A 124 17.89 -4.41 1.13
C ASP A 124 19.01 -3.37 1.33
N ASP A 125 19.82 -3.14 0.31
CA ASP A 125 20.82 -2.06 0.26
C ASP A 125 20.20 -0.65 0.15
N ARG A 126 18.94 -0.53 -0.23
CA ARG A 126 18.24 0.74 -0.45
C ARG A 126 16.83 0.80 0.13
N VAL A 127 16.38 -0.23 0.84
CA VAL A 127 15.17 -0.22 1.67
C VAL A 127 15.57 -0.15 3.14
N PHE A 128 15.24 0.95 3.79
CA PHE A 128 15.58 1.23 5.19
C PHE A 128 14.30 1.14 6.02
N VAL A 129 14.19 0.09 6.83
CA VAL A 129 13.02 -0.14 7.68
C VAL A 129 13.26 0.45 9.06
N ASP A 130 12.30 1.20 9.59
CA ASP A 130 12.34 1.83 10.91
C ASP A 130 10.93 1.74 11.57
N GLY A 131 10.85 2.08 12.83
CA GLY A 131 9.62 2.08 13.64
C GLY A 131 8.71 3.27 13.32
N LEU A 132 8.27 3.96 14.36
CA LEU A 132 7.36 5.10 14.24
C LEU A 132 7.94 6.22 13.36
N CYS A 133 7.19 6.61 12.33
CA CYS A 133 7.40 7.85 11.59
C CYS A 133 6.79 9.01 12.38
N THR A 134 7.61 9.95 12.85
CA THR A 134 7.12 11.19 13.47
C THR A 134 7.12 12.33 12.45
N PRO A 135 6.38 13.44 12.70
CA PRO A 135 6.44 14.63 11.85
C PRO A 135 7.87 15.16 11.65
N GLU A 136 8.73 15.06 12.68
CA GLU A 136 10.13 15.49 12.59
C GLU A 136 10.94 14.57 11.66
N LYS A 137 10.79 13.25 11.76
CA LYS A 137 11.43 12.30 10.85
C LYS A 137 10.96 12.53 9.41
N LEU A 138 9.65 12.68 9.20
CA LEU A 138 9.08 12.97 7.89
C LEU A 138 9.61 14.29 7.34
N SER A 139 9.67 15.33 8.16
CA SER A 139 10.21 16.65 7.77
C SER A 139 11.66 16.58 7.32
N VAL A 140 12.50 15.81 8.00
CA VAL A 140 13.91 15.59 7.61
C VAL A 140 14.01 14.86 6.26
N LEU A 141 13.17 13.84 6.03
CA LEU A 141 13.16 13.11 4.77
C LEU A 141 12.59 13.96 3.62
N ALA A 142 11.60 14.79 3.89
CA ALA A 142 10.95 15.67 2.92
C ALA A 142 11.89 16.81 2.43
N GLN A 143 13.04 17.03 3.08
CA GLN A 143 14.07 18.00 2.65
C GLN A 143 15.07 17.42 1.64
N ARG A 144 15.03 16.12 1.37
CA ARG A 144 15.98 15.48 0.45
C ARG A 144 15.78 16.00 -0.97
N GLU A 145 16.84 15.94 -1.74
CA GLU A 145 16.81 16.36 -3.15
C GLU A 145 16.40 15.22 -4.09
N GLY A 146 15.95 15.56 -5.28
CA GLY A 146 15.73 14.62 -6.37
C GLY A 146 14.34 14.00 -6.46
N GLY A 147 13.33 14.71 -5.99
CA GLY A 147 11.93 14.23 -6.01
C GLY A 147 11.63 13.26 -4.86
N ILE A 148 10.49 13.45 -4.22
CA ILE A 148 10.08 12.68 -3.05
C ILE A 148 8.66 12.18 -3.30
N PHE A 149 8.46 10.88 -3.09
CA PHE A 149 7.15 10.26 -3.13
C PHE A 149 6.81 9.68 -1.76
N VAL A 150 5.72 10.14 -1.18
CA VAL A 150 5.15 9.63 0.08
C VAL A 150 3.98 8.71 -0.24
N PHE A 151 4.11 7.44 0.11
CA PHE A 151 3.03 6.46 0.10
C PHE A 151 2.63 6.20 1.55
N MET A 152 1.37 6.47 1.90
CA MET A 152 0.93 6.43 3.29
C MET A 152 -0.38 5.65 3.43
N ASP A 153 -0.35 4.65 4.29
CA ASP A 153 -1.48 3.87 4.75
C ASP A 153 -1.19 3.46 6.21
N CYS A 154 -1.61 4.28 7.18
CA CYS A 154 -1.18 4.15 8.57
C CYS A 154 -2.30 4.34 9.61
N GLU A 155 -3.54 4.17 9.19
CA GLU A 155 -4.72 4.00 10.04
C GLU A 155 -4.93 5.09 11.10
N GLY A 156 -4.78 6.38 10.71
CA GLY A 156 -5.15 7.54 11.53
C GLY A 156 -4.01 8.49 11.89
N ALA A 157 -2.74 8.17 11.58
CA ALA A 157 -1.63 9.10 11.78
C ALA A 157 -1.53 10.18 10.68
N GLU A 158 -2.33 10.08 9.61
CA GLU A 158 -2.36 11.01 8.48
C GLU A 158 -2.63 12.44 8.94
N LEU A 159 -3.47 12.61 9.97
CA LEU A 159 -3.83 13.91 10.52
C LEU A 159 -2.61 14.71 11.00
N ASP A 160 -1.66 14.03 11.62
CA ASP A 160 -0.46 14.66 12.19
C ASP A 160 0.69 14.73 11.19
N LEU A 161 0.85 13.71 10.38
CA LEU A 161 1.95 13.60 9.43
C LEU A 161 1.74 14.48 8.19
N LEU A 162 0.49 14.68 7.76
CA LEU A 162 0.14 15.54 6.62
C LEU A 162 -0.34 16.94 7.08
N ASP A 163 0.29 17.46 8.13
CA ASP A 163 0.10 18.82 8.59
C ASP A 163 1.26 19.72 8.11
N PRO A 164 1.02 20.67 7.18
CA PRO A 164 2.07 21.57 6.69
C PRO A 164 2.72 22.46 7.76
N GLN A 165 2.05 22.63 8.92
CA GLN A 165 2.64 23.37 10.04
C GLN A 165 3.67 22.53 10.79
N LYS A 166 3.50 21.20 10.80
CA LYS A 166 4.43 20.25 11.42
C LYS A 166 5.50 19.75 10.44
N VAL A 167 5.13 19.62 9.17
CA VAL A 167 6.01 19.15 8.09
C VAL A 167 6.01 20.16 6.95
N PRO A 168 6.78 21.25 7.04
CA PRO A 168 6.75 22.38 6.11
C PRO A 168 7.07 22.01 4.64
N TYR A 169 7.85 20.96 4.42
CA TYR A 169 8.31 20.54 3.09
C TYR A 169 7.35 19.60 2.37
N LEU A 170 6.16 19.31 2.93
CA LEU A 170 5.15 18.49 2.26
C LEU A 170 4.79 19.03 0.87
N GLU A 171 4.81 20.36 0.68
CA GLU A 171 4.54 20.98 -0.62
C GLU A 171 5.41 20.49 -1.77
N ARG A 172 6.61 19.94 -1.45
CA ARG A 172 7.58 19.40 -2.40
C ARG A 172 7.42 17.89 -2.64
N CYS A 173 6.57 17.23 -1.89
CA CYS A 173 6.39 15.79 -1.97
C CYS A 173 5.20 15.46 -2.87
N ASP A 174 5.34 14.49 -3.75
CA ASP A 174 4.19 13.81 -4.30
C ASP A 174 3.64 12.86 -3.24
N ILE A 175 2.31 12.78 -3.08
CA ILE A 175 1.69 12.02 -1.99
C ILE A 175 0.59 11.13 -2.53
N LEU A 176 0.59 9.87 -2.10
CA LEU A 176 -0.54 8.94 -2.27
C LEU A 176 -0.88 8.41 -0.89
N VAL A 177 -2.05 8.78 -0.37
CA VAL A 177 -2.46 8.48 1.00
C VAL A 177 -3.85 7.86 1.05
N GLU A 178 -4.01 6.76 1.79
CA GLU A 178 -5.31 6.26 2.18
C GLU A 178 -5.92 7.14 3.28
N THR A 179 -7.20 7.50 3.14
CA THR A 179 -7.88 8.32 4.13
C THR A 179 -8.84 7.46 4.95
N HIS A 180 -8.68 7.51 6.27
CA HIS A 180 -9.38 6.62 7.18
C HIS A 180 -10.53 7.35 7.91
N ASP A 181 -11.57 7.77 7.16
CA ASP A 181 -12.76 8.42 7.74
C ASP A 181 -13.49 7.53 8.75
N VAL A 182 -13.30 6.22 8.66
CA VAL A 182 -13.81 5.23 9.62
C VAL A 182 -13.22 5.42 11.02
N TYR A 183 -11.99 5.93 11.13
CA TYR A 183 -11.32 6.21 12.40
C TYR A 183 -11.43 7.68 12.78
N ILE A 184 -11.30 8.59 11.80
CA ILE A 184 -11.32 10.04 12.01
C ILE A 184 -12.30 10.65 11.02
N SER A 185 -13.54 10.91 11.47
CA SER A 185 -14.58 11.45 10.62
C SER A 185 -14.16 12.79 10.00
N GLY A 186 -14.27 12.91 8.67
CA GLY A 186 -13.95 14.12 7.90
C GLY A 186 -12.45 14.31 7.62
N ILE A 187 -11.63 13.28 7.83
CA ILE A 187 -10.18 13.39 7.55
C ILE A 187 -9.91 13.61 6.06
N THR A 188 -10.69 13.00 5.17
CA THR A 188 -10.54 13.17 3.72
C THR A 188 -10.67 14.65 3.34
N GLU A 189 -11.74 15.31 3.74
CA GLU A 189 -12.00 16.73 3.45
C GLU A 189 -10.94 17.64 4.08
N LEU A 190 -10.49 17.32 5.28
CA LEU A 190 -9.44 18.07 5.96
C LEU A 190 -8.11 17.98 5.21
N LEU A 191 -7.70 16.79 4.79
CA LEU A 191 -6.46 16.60 4.04
C LEU A 191 -6.54 17.26 2.65
N GLU A 192 -7.69 17.19 1.99
CA GLU A 192 -7.91 17.94 0.74
C GLU A 192 -7.73 19.44 0.95
N ALA A 193 -8.35 20.02 1.99
CA ALA A 193 -8.23 21.44 2.27
C ALA A 193 -6.77 21.85 2.54
N ARG A 194 -6.00 21.01 3.25
CA ARG A 194 -4.58 21.26 3.55
C ARG A 194 -3.70 21.19 2.29
N LEU A 195 -3.86 20.13 1.52
CA LEU A 195 -2.98 19.82 0.39
C LEU A 195 -3.34 20.60 -0.88
N ASN A 196 -4.60 21.00 -1.08
CA ASN A 196 -5.02 21.73 -2.28
C ASN A 196 -4.29 23.07 -2.49
N VAL A 197 -3.70 23.63 -1.45
CA VAL A 197 -2.89 24.87 -1.54
C VAL A 197 -1.64 24.65 -2.40
N SER A 198 -0.99 23.50 -2.27
CA SER A 198 0.31 23.19 -2.86
C SER A 198 0.29 22.03 -3.87
N HIS A 199 -0.79 21.29 -3.96
CA HIS A 199 -0.91 20.10 -4.81
C HIS A 199 -2.10 20.18 -5.77
N VAL A 200 -2.01 19.38 -6.83
CA VAL A 200 -3.15 18.98 -7.65
C VAL A 200 -3.68 17.67 -7.08
N LEU A 201 -4.95 17.68 -6.67
CA LEU A 201 -5.57 16.56 -5.98
C LEU A 201 -6.47 15.74 -6.90
N ASN A 202 -6.50 14.44 -6.69
CA ASN A 202 -7.47 13.52 -7.28
C ASN A 202 -7.86 12.47 -6.24
N ARG A 203 -9.17 12.27 -6.03
CA ARG A 203 -9.67 11.15 -5.24
C ARG A 203 -9.67 9.89 -6.07
N VAL A 204 -9.02 8.85 -5.56
CA VAL A 204 -9.08 7.50 -6.11
C VAL A 204 -10.00 6.66 -5.24
N THR A 205 -11.10 6.21 -5.81
CA THR A 205 -12.07 5.39 -5.08
C THR A 205 -11.76 3.92 -5.28
N HIS A 206 -12.05 3.10 -4.26
CA HIS A 206 -12.04 1.66 -4.45
C HIS A 206 -13.02 1.28 -5.55
N GLY A 207 -12.52 0.56 -6.54
CA GLY A 207 -13.30 -0.03 -7.61
C GLY A 207 -13.55 -1.51 -7.36
N GLY A 208 -14.67 -2.04 -7.90
CA GLY A 208 -14.87 -3.48 -7.93
C GLY A 208 -13.83 -4.13 -8.85
N ARG A 209 -13.19 -5.19 -8.37
CA ARG A 209 -12.32 -6.04 -9.20
C ARG A 209 -13.15 -7.15 -9.80
N ASN A 210 -12.86 -7.50 -11.02
CA ASN A 210 -13.52 -8.60 -11.70
C ASN A 210 -12.67 -9.88 -11.60
N PRO A 211 -13.02 -10.84 -10.75
CA PRO A 211 -12.22 -12.06 -10.59
C PRO A 211 -12.23 -12.96 -11.84
N TYR A 212 -13.14 -12.72 -12.76
CA TYR A 212 -13.24 -13.47 -14.02
C TYR A 212 -12.19 -13.04 -15.06
N GLU A 213 -11.54 -11.91 -14.86
CA GLU A 213 -10.42 -11.44 -15.69
C GLU A 213 -9.07 -12.04 -15.24
N LEU A 214 -9.03 -12.73 -14.10
CA LEU A 214 -7.82 -13.33 -13.56
C LEU A 214 -7.67 -14.77 -14.07
N ALA A 215 -6.80 -14.96 -15.07
CA ALA A 215 -6.57 -16.26 -15.71
C ALA A 215 -6.08 -17.32 -14.73
N GLU A 216 -5.33 -16.92 -13.72
CA GLU A 216 -4.69 -17.77 -12.72
C GLU A 216 -5.70 -18.54 -11.87
N ILE A 217 -6.88 -18.00 -11.69
CA ILE A 217 -7.98 -18.60 -10.92
C ILE A 217 -9.21 -18.98 -11.77
N ALA A 218 -9.04 -19.03 -13.10
CA ALA A 218 -10.13 -19.27 -14.03
C ALA A 218 -10.86 -20.59 -13.82
N THR A 219 -10.21 -21.60 -13.23
CA THR A 219 -10.81 -22.91 -12.93
C THR A 219 -11.43 -23.00 -11.53
N TRP A 220 -11.33 -21.95 -10.72
CA TRP A 220 -11.88 -21.97 -9.37
C TRP A 220 -13.40 -21.76 -9.37
N SER A 221 -14.05 -22.14 -8.29
CA SER A 221 -15.46 -21.82 -8.08
C SER A 221 -15.67 -20.31 -7.95
N ASP A 222 -16.86 -19.81 -8.28
CA ASP A 222 -17.19 -18.39 -8.12
C ASP A 222 -16.97 -17.90 -6.69
N PHE A 223 -17.37 -18.72 -5.70
CA PHE A 223 -17.15 -18.40 -4.29
C PHE A 223 -15.66 -18.21 -3.98
N ASP A 224 -14.80 -19.13 -4.41
CA ASP A 224 -13.35 -19.04 -4.15
C ASP A 224 -12.73 -17.84 -4.85
N ARG A 225 -13.17 -17.53 -6.08
CA ARG A 225 -12.67 -16.33 -6.82
C ARG A 225 -13.00 -15.05 -6.10
N TRP A 226 -14.23 -14.89 -5.61
CA TRP A 226 -14.61 -13.68 -4.87
C TRP A 226 -13.93 -13.61 -3.51
N VAL A 227 -13.78 -14.73 -2.80
CA VAL A 227 -13.14 -14.78 -1.48
C VAL A 227 -11.65 -14.34 -1.56
N ILE A 228 -10.93 -14.77 -2.61
CA ILE A 228 -9.49 -14.53 -2.67
C ILE A 228 -9.12 -13.08 -3.06
N ILE A 229 -10.02 -12.35 -3.70
CA ILE A 229 -9.81 -10.96 -4.08
C ILE A 229 -10.49 -9.96 -3.15
N ASP A 230 -11.28 -10.44 -2.17
CA ASP A 230 -11.98 -9.58 -1.21
C ASP A 230 -10.99 -9.01 -0.19
N GLU A 231 -10.85 -7.68 -0.13
CA GLU A 231 -10.00 -6.96 0.83
C GLU A 231 -10.66 -6.77 2.19
N ASN A 232 -11.84 -7.35 2.41
CA ASN A 232 -12.55 -7.34 3.69
C ASN A 232 -12.75 -5.93 4.31
N ARG A 233 -12.80 -4.89 3.47
CA ARG A 233 -12.97 -3.50 3.91
C ARG A 233 -14.33 -3.30 4.59
N PRO A 234 -14.39 -2.61 5.73
CA PRO A 234 -15.63 -2.41 6.47
C PRO A 234 -16.62 -1.50 5.74
N GLU A 235 -16.11 -0.50 5.03
CA GLU A 235 -16.87 0.48 4.25
C GLU A 235 -16.05 1.04 3.10
N ARG A 236 -16.61 2.00 2.39
CA ARG A 236 -15.94 2.67 1.27
C ARG A 236 -14.84 3.60 1.82
N MET A 237 -13.61 3.36 1.39
CA MET A 237 -12.44 4.16 1.73
C MET A 237 -11.96 4.89 0.48
N PHE A 238 -11.16 5.94 0.67
CA PHE A 238 -10.62 6.75 -0.41
C PHE A 238 -9.11 6.83 -0.31
N TRP A 239 -8.50 6.99 -1.46
CA TRP A 239 -7.12 7.42 -1.55
C TRP A 239 -7.08 8.84 -2.13
N LEU A 240 -6.19 9.67 -1.61
CA LEU A 240 -5.86 10.96 -2.19
C LEU A 240 -4.53 10.84 -2.93
N SER A 241 -4.57 11.10 -4.23
CA SER A 241 -3.40 11.32 -5.07
C SER A 241 -3.14 12.82 -5.12
N ALA A 242 -2.01 13.28 -4.59
CA ALA A 242 -1.64 14.68 -4.49
C ALA A 242 -0.30 14.90 -5.20
N VAL A 243 -0.36 15.55 -6.35
CA VAL A 243 0.81 15.87 -7.18
C VAL A 243 1.30 17.26 -6.83
N SER A 244 2.54 17.38 -6.38
CA SER A 244 3.18 18.66 -6.04
C SER A 244 3.18 19.62 -7.23
N ARG A 245 2.84 20.89 -6.98
CA ARG A 245 2.92 21.97 -7.97
C ARG A 245 4.33 22.57 -8.10
N VAL A 246 5.26 22.17 -7.21
CA VAL A 246 6.59 22.76 -7.09
C VAL A 246 7.68 21.85 -7.66
N ASN A 247 7.34 20.62 -7.98
CA ASN A 247 8.27 19.61 -8.55
C ASN A 247 8.22 19.56 -10.07
#